data_5caf15c46480d600b0ea36a356377282
#
_entry.id   5caf15c46480d600b0ea36a356377282
#
_cell.length_a   1.000
_cell.length_b   1.000
_cell.length_c   1.000
_cell.angle_alpha   90.00
_cell.angle_beta   90.00
_cell.angle_gamma   90.00
#
_symmetry.space_group_name_H-M   'P 1'
#
loop_
_entity.id
_entity.type
_entity.pdbx_description
1 polymer ?
#
loop_
_entity_poly.entity_id
_entity_poly.type
_entity_poly.pdbx_seq_one_letter_code
_entity_poly.pdbx_strand_id
1 'polypeptide(L)'
;MENNFSKSKHTHHHGGKIAYLESAARKAELSLERLMDIIPLKKADQILDFGAGTGYFTLPFAKKVEGMVYALDIDQTMLEMIRSKAEQEHITNIQLIRGGSDSIPLPDASIDVIMASLVLHEVNPLEKTLQQFMNVLKRNGHLICIELEPKQASERAPRITCAKMEEKLVKSGMQIIEKKFLTEFLYILIAKKQ
;
A
#
# COMPACT_ATOMS: atom_id res chain seq x y z
N MET A 1 3.93 12.74 -41.71
CA MET A 1 3.12 13.47 -40.71
C MET A 1 2.54 12.43 -39.78
N GLU A 2 3.31 12.03 -38.78
CA GLU A 2 2.91 10.95 -37.84
C GLU A 2 2.77 11.51 -36.46
N ASN A 3 1.57 11.38 -35.96
CA ASN A 3 1.08 11.22 -34.58
C ASN A 3 1.92 11.72 -33.39
N ASN A 4 1.65 12.96 -33.03
CA ASN A 4 2.09 13.58 -31.78
C ASN A 4 0.97 13.73 -30.72
N PHE A 5 -0.15 12.97 -30.85
CA PHE A 5 -1.36 13.17 -30.00
C PHE A 5 -1.49 12.21 -28.81
N SER A 6 -0.62 11.21 -28.68
CA SER A 6 -0.77 10.19 -27.62
C SER A 6 0.02 10.48 -26.33
N LYS A 7 1.07 11.30 -26.37
CA LYS A 7 1.92 11.56 -25.20
C LYS A 7 1.37 12.60 -24.21
N SER A 8 0.47 13.48 -24.63
CA SER A 8 -0.02 14.60 -23.82
C SER A 8 -1.07 14.21 -22.76
N LYS A 9 -1.88 13.17 -23.00
CA LYS A 9 -2.94 12.79 -22.05
C LYS A 9 -2.44 12.01 -20.81
N HIS A 10 -1.34 11.26 -20.94
CA HIS A 10 -0.78 10.49 -19.82
C HIS A 10 -0.05 11.38 -18.79
N THR A 11 0.63 12.43 -19.24
CA THR A 11 1.40 13.31 -18.34
C THR A 11 0.53 14.18 -17.44
N HIS A 12 -0.66 14.60 -17.90
CA HIS A 12 -1.58 15.41 -17.07
C HIS A 12 -2.25 14.59 -15.94
N HIS A 13 -2.48 13.30 -16.12
CA HIS A 13 -3.05 12.44 -15.08
C HIS A 13 -2.04 12.15 -13.96
N HIS A 14 -0.76 11.94 -14.30
CA HIS A 14 0.30 11.68 -13.31
C HIS A 14 0.55 12.88 -12.39
N GLY A 15 0.63 14.10 -12.92
CA GLY A 15 0.87 15.30 -12.11
C GLY A 15 -0.20 15.53 -11.04
N GLY A 16 -1.47 15.30 -11.36
CA GLY A 16 -2.58 15.41 -10.41
C GLY A 16 -2.53 14.34 -9.31
N LYS A 17 -2.19 13.09 -9.66
CA LYS A 17 -2.06 11.99 -8.69
C LYS A 17 -0.91 12.26 -7.72
N ILE A 18 0.26 12.66 -8.21
CA ILE A 18 1.42 12.99 -7.39
C ILE A 18 1.10 14.16 -6.45
N ALA A 19 0.52 15.25 -6.97
CA ALA A 19 0.14 16.41 -6.15
C ALA A 19 -0.82 16.02 -5.03
N TYR A 20 -1.78 15.14 -5.29
CA TYR A 20 -2.68 14.62 -4.26
C TYR A 20 -1.92 13.77 -3.23
N LEU A 21 -1.06 12.83 -3.68
CA LEU A 21 -0.29 11.95 -2.81
C LEU A 21 0.66 12.71 -1.87
N GLU A 22 1.21 13.82 -2.34
CA GLU A 22 2.13 14.68 -1.57
C GLU A 22 1.42 15.81 -0.82
N SER A 23 0.10 15.94 -0.95
CA SER A 23 -0.64 17.05 -0.33
C SER A 23 -0.59 17.02 1.20
N ALA A 24 -0.52 18.21 1.79
CA ALA A 24 -0.56 18.38 3.25
C ALA A 24 -1.86 17.84 3.85
N ALA A 25 -2.99 17.97 3.14
CA ALA A 25 -4.28 17.45 3.58
C ALA A 25 -4.24 15.92 3.74
N ARG A 26 -3.72 15.19 2.74
CA ARG A 26 -3.58 13.74 2.83
C ARG A 26 -2.62 13.31 3.94
N LYS A 27 -1.49 14.02 4.09
CA LYS A 27 -0.52 13.75 5.16
C LYS A 27 -1.11 13.99 6.55
N ALA A 28 -2.00 14.96 6.71
CA ALA A 28 -2.71 15.22 7.96
C ALA A 28 -3.78 14.15 8.26
N GLU A 29 -4.52 13.68 7.25
CA GLU A 29 -5.51 12.59 7.40
C GLU A 29 -4.84 11.26 7.79
N LEU A 30 -3.69 10.96 7.18
CA LEU A 30 -2.90 9.76 7.40
C LEU A 30 -1.71 10.06 8.33
N SER A 31 -1.91 10.67 9.50
CA SER A 31 -0.79 10.96 10.41
C SER A 31 0.13 9.75 10.57
N LEU A 32 1.28 9.82 9.89
CA LEU A 32 2.26 8.74 9.84
C LEU A 32 2.73 8.35 11.24
N GLU A 33 2.97 9.34 12.11
CA GLU A 33 3.39 9.13 13.48
C GLU A 33 2.40 8.23 14.23
N ARG A 34 1.10 8.59 14.21
CA ARG A 34 0.06 7.79 14.85
C ARG A 34 -0.09 6.38 14.25
N LEU A 35 0.09 6.24 12.93
CA LEU A 35 0.02 4.95 12.26
C LEU A 35 1.20 4.07 12.64
N MET A 36 2.40 4.64 12.72
CA MET A 36 3.60 3.88 13.10
C MET A 36 3.56 3.37 14.54
N ASP A 37 2.73 3.95 15.42
CA ASP A 37 2.56 3.47 16.79
C ASP A 37 1.62 2.26 16.89
N ILE A 38 0.68 2.12 15.96
CA ILE A 38 -0.28 1.00 15.94
C ILE A 38 0.16 -0.16 15.04
N ILE A 39 1.06 0.06 14.09
CA ILE A 39 1.56 -0.98 13.21
C ILE A 39 2.59 -1.84 13.98
N PRO A 40 2.38 -3.17 14.09
CA PRO A 40 3.24 -4.04 14.88
C PRO A 40 4.56 -4.35 14.15
N LEU A 41 5.48 -3.39 14.10
CA LEU A 41 6.78 -3.54 13.44
C LEU A 41 7.87 -4.00 14.39
N LYS A 42 8.72 -4.91 13.91
CA LYS A 42 9.97 -5.34 14.53
C LYS A 42 11.16 -4.92 13.67
N LYS A 43 12.32 -4.73 14.29
CA LYS A 43 13.54 -4.31 13.57
C LYS A 43 13.93 -5.20 12.40
N ALA A 44 13.79 -6.51 12.56
CA ALA A 44 14.18 -7.49 11.54
C ALA A 44 13.11 -7.77 10.47
N ASP A 45 11.94 -7.10 10.53
CA ASP A 45 10.84 -7.38 9.62
C ASP A 45 11.19 -7.09 8.16
N GLN A 46 10.77 -8.00 7.29
CA GLN A 46 10.72 -7.83 5.84
C GLN A 46 9.34 -7.25 5.50
N ILE A 47 9.30 -6.12 4.82
CA ILE A 47 8.04 -5.39 4.58
C ILE A 47 7.77 -5.32 3.08
N LEU A 48 6.53 -5.57 2.69
CA LEU A 48 6.00 -5.26 1.37
C LEU A 48 5.08 -4.04 1.46
N ASP A 49 5.44 -2.95 0.80
CA ASP A 49 4.56 -1.80 0.56
C ASP A 49 3.90 -1.99 -0.80
N PHE A 50 2.64 -2.45 -0.80
CA PHE A 50 1.86 -2.77 -1.99
C PHE A 50 1.08 -1.55 -2.47
N GLY A 51 1.37 -1.08 -3.68
CA GLY A 51 0.90 0.21 -4.19
C GLY A 51 1.64 1.36 -3.50
N ALA A 52 2.97 1.29 -3.48
CA ALA A 52 3.84 2.16 -2.69
C ALA A 52 3.72 3.66 -3.04
N GLY A 53 3.20 4.00 -4.25
CA GLY A 53 3.05 5.37 -4.70
C GLY A 53 4.37 6.15 -4.61
N THR A 54 4.33 7.33 -4.02
CA THR A 54 5.51 8.20 -3.84
C THR A 54 6.38 7.85 -2.64
N GLY A 55 6.11 6.69 -1.97
CA GLY A 55 6.91 6.18 -0.86
C GLY A 55 6.51 6.72 0.51
N TYR A 56 5.24 7.11 0.69
CA TYR A 56 4.74 7.67 1.94
C TYR A 56 4.98 6.74 3.14
N PHE A 57 4.80 5.42 2.97
CA PHE A 57 5.11 4.40 3.98
C PHE A 57 6.48 3.76 3.77
N THR A 58 6.90 3.56 2.52
CA THR A 58 8.17 2.92 2.17
C THR A 58 9.36 3.53 2.92
N LEU A 59 9.54 4.86 2.82
CA LEU A 59 10.70 5.55 3.40
C LEU A 59 10.71 5.49 4.94
N PRO A 60 9.60 5.77 5.64
CA PRO A 60 9.53 5.64 7.09
C PRO A 60 9.76 4.21 7.59
N PHE A 61 9.21 3.21 6.88
CA PHE A 61 9.47 1.82 7.22
C PHE A 61 10.95 1.49 7.11
N ALA A 62 11.59 1.85 5.99
CA ALA A 62 13.00 1.59 5.77
C ALA A 62 13.92 2.23 6.82
N LYS A 63 13.52 3.36 7.39
CA LYS A 63 14.22 3.99 8.53
C LYS A 63 13.99 3.28 9.87
N LYS A 64 12.86 2.57 10.01
CA LYS A 64 12.45 1.96 11.28
C LYS A 64 12.89 0.50 11.40
N VAL A 65 13.09 -0.20 10.27
CA VAL A 65 13.51 -1.60 10.23
C VAL A 65 14.93 -1.75 9.69
N GLU A 66 15.57 -2.85 10.07
CA GLU A 66 16.87 -3.30 9.52
C GLU A 66 16.66 -4.28 8.35
N GLY A 67 15.46 -4.86 8.25
CA GLY A 67 15.05 -5.72 7.14
C GLY A 67 14.79 -4.94 5.85
N MET A 68 14.58 -5.68 4.75
CA MET A 68 14.31 -5.09 3.44
C MET A 68 12.87 -4.58 3.35
N VAL A 69 12.68 -3.42 2.75
CA VAL A 69 11.37 -2.88 2.36
C VAL A 69 11.21 -2.99 0.85
N TYR A 70 10.28 -3.82 0.43
CA TYR A 70 9.94 -4.03 -0.97
C TYR A 70 8.83 -3.05 -1.35
N ALA A 71 9.15 -2.05 -2.15
CA ALA A 71 8.18 -1.09 -2.67
C ALA A 71 7.66 -1.56 -4.03
N LEU A 72 6.42 -2.01 -4.06
CA LEU A 72 5.78 -2.51 -5.28
C LEU A 72 4.77 -1.49 -5.78
N ASP A 73 4.92 -1.05 -7.03
CA ASP A 73 3.95 -0.20 -7.72
C ASP A 73 3.92 -0.52 -9.23
N ILE A 74 2.78 -0.31 -9.87
CA ILE A 74 2.63 -0.46 -11.32
C ILE A 74 3.28 0.71 -12.08
N ASP A 75 3.36 1.87 -11.45
CA ASP A 75 3.83 3.11 -12.02
C ASP A 75 5.34 3.30 -11.81
N GLN A 76 6.10 3.19 -12.88
CA GLN A 76 7.55 3.38 -12.86
C GLN A 76 7.97 4.76 -12.32
N THR A 77 7.17 5.80 -12.60
CA THR A 77 7.47 7.17 -12.13
C THR A 77 7.42 7.26 -10.60
N MET A 78 6.45 6.56 -9.98
CA MET A 78 6.36 6.47 -8.52
C MET A 78 7.60 5.80 -7.91
N LEU A 79 8.04 4.69 -8.51
CA LEU A 79 9.25 3.98 -8.06
C LEU A 79 10.51 4.83 -8.21
N GLU A 80 10.63 5.62 -9.27
CA GLU A 80 11.74 6.55 -9.46
C GLU A 80 11.75 7.66 -8.42
N MET A 81 10.58 8.15 -8.02
CA MET A 81 10.47 9.12 -6.91
C MET A 81 10.94 8.51 -5.59
N ILE A 82 10.56 7.25 -5.30
CA ILE A 82 11.05 6.55 -4.10
C ILE A 82 12.56 6.42 -4.16
N ARG A 83 13.14 6.02 -5.30
CA ARG A 83 14.59 5.91 -5.49
C ARG A 83 15.29 7.23 -5.19
N SER A 84 14.84 8.31 -5.81
CA SER A 84 15.45 9.63 -5.62
C SER A 84 15.43 10.08 -4.16
N LYS A 85 14.29 9.88 -3.47
CA LYS A 85 14.16 10.21 -2.04
C LYS A 85 15.06 9.32 -1.17
N ALA A 86 15.13 8.01 -1.47
CA ALA A 86 15.97 7.07 -0.73
C ALA A 86 17.47 7.43 -0.87
N GLU A 87 17.92 7.78 -2.07
CA GLU A 87 19.29 8.26 -2.33
C GLU A 87 19.61 9.54 -1.56
N GLN A 88 18.70 10.53 -1.58
CA GLN A 88 18.86 11.80 -0.85
C GLN A 88 18.95 11.59 0.67
N GLU A 89 18.26 10.58 1.19
CA GLU A 89 18.21 10.27 2.61
C GLU A 89 19.18 9.14 3.02
N HIS A 90 20.03 8.65 2.09
CA HIS A 90 21.00 7.56 2.29
C HIS A 90 20.38 6.26 2.80
N ILE A 91 19.14 5.95 2.39
CA ILE A 91 18.42 4.74 2.73
C ILE A 91 18.81 3.62 1.75
N THR A 92 19.32 2.50 2.25
CA THR A 92 19.88 1.42 1.43
C THR A 92 19.08 0.12 1.45
N ASN A 93 18.10 -0.02 2.33
CA ASN A 93 17.30 -1.22 2.52
C ASN A 93 15.92 -1.15 1.83
N ILE A 94 15.84 -0.53 0.65
CA ILE A 94 14.65 -0.51 -0.18
C ILE A 94 14.92 -1.24 -1.49
N GLN A 95 14.02 -2.16 -1.85
CA GLN A 95 13.99 -2.80 -3.16
C GLN A 95 12.74 -2.38 -3.92
N LEU A 96 12.93 -1.78 -5.09
CA LEU A 96 11.84 -1.34 -5.95
C LEU A 96 11.39 -2.47 -6.87
N ILE A 97 10.10 -2.73 -6.93
CA ILE A 97 9.49 -3.78 -7.74
C ILE A 97 8.41 -3.15 -8.62
N ARG A 98 8.61 -3.19 -9.92
CA ARG A 98 7.56 -2.83 -10.85
C ARG A 98 6.62 -4.02 -11.05
N GLY A 99 5.37 -3.88 -10.59
CA GLY A 99 4.38 -4.94 -10.66
C GLY A 99 3.01 -4.47 -10.21
N GLY A 100 2.04 -5.34 -10.33
CA GLY A 100 0.66 -5.06 -9.95
C GLY A 100 0.05 -6.22 -9.18
N SER A 101 -1.29 -6.24 -9.15
CA SER A 101 -2.08 -7.23 -8.42
C SER A 101 -2.02 -8.65 -9.00
N ASP A 102 -1.50 -8.81 -10.22
CA ASP A 102 -1.51 -10.11 -10.90
C ASP A 102 -0.42 -11.07 -10.43
N SER A 103 0.72 -10.54 -10.01
CA SER A 103 1.84 -11.33 -9.52
C SER A 103 2.75 -10.51 -8.61
N ILE A 104 2.97 -11.00 -7.40
CA ILE A 104 3.95 -10.46 -6.46
C ILE A 104 5.22 -11.34 -6.58
N PRO A 105 6.30 -10.82 -7.17
CA PRO A 105 7.50 -11.61 -7.46
C PRO A 105 8.41 -11.72 -6.23
N LEU A 106 7.85 -12.22 -5.15
CA LEU A 106 8.55 -12.48 -3.88
C LEU A 106 8.35 -13.94 -3.49
N PRO A 107 9.33 -14.57 -2.81
CA PRO A 107 9.20 -15.95 -2.34
C PRO A 107 8.04 -16.12 -1.36
N ASP A 108 7.47 -17.30 -1.33
CA ASP A 108 6.47 -17.67 -0.33
C ASP A 108 7.06 -17.55 1.08
N ALA A 109 6.21 -17.13 2.02
CA ALA A 109 6.54 -16.98 3.43
C ALA A 109 7.82 -16.16 3.67
N SER A 110 8.04 -15.09 2.89
CA SER A 110 9.22 -14.22 3.01
C SER A 110 8.94 -12.88 3.69
N ILE A 111 7.67 -12.46 3.78
CA ILE A 111 7.25 -11.13 4.25
C ILE A 111 6.64 -11.22 5.65
N ASP A 112 7.08 -10.35 6.55
CA ASP A 112 6.53 -10.22 7.91
C ASP A 112 5.32 -9.29 7.94
N VAL A 113 5.39 -8.18 7.18
CA VAL A 113 4.34 -7.16 7.15
C VAL A 113 4.05 -6.73 5.70
N ILE A 114 2.77 -6.74 5.33
CA ILE A 114 2.28 -6.09 4.10
C ILE A 114 1.55 -4.81 4.49
N MET A 115 1.93 -3.70 3.90
CA MET A 115 1.17 -2.46 3.90
C MET A 115 0.40 -2.34 2.59
N ALA A 116 -0.90 -2.08 2.65
CA ALA A 116 -1.74 -1.77 1.50
C ALA A 116 -2.61 -0.55 1.87
N SER A 117 -2.19 0.63 1.42
CA SER A 117 -2.84 1.90 1.77
C SER A 117 -3.49 2.54 0.57
N LEU A 118 -4.82 2.66 0.60
CA LEU A 118 -5.63 3.29 -0.45
C LEU A 118 -5.38 2.71 -1.85
N VAL A 119 -5.26 1.40 -1.94
CA VAL A 119 -4.93 0.68 -3.18
C VAL A 119 -5.82 -0.53 -3.44
N LEU A 120 -6.34 -1.20 -2.41
CA LEU A 120 -7.09 -2.45 -2.60
C LEU A 120 -8.45 -2.24 -3.27
N HIS A 121 -9.01 -1.04 -3.19
CA HIS A 121 -10.24 -0.68 -3.91
C HIS A 121 -10.04 -0.56 -5.43
N GLU A 122 -8.80 -0.41 -5.92
CA GLU A 122 -8.45 -0.37 -7.34
C GLU A 122 -8.20 -1.78 -7.92
N VAL A 123 -8.06 -2.79 -7.05
CA VAL A 123 -7.66 -4.15 -7.43
C VAL A 123 -8.87 -5.01 -7.79
N ASN A 124 -8.82 -5.67 -8.95
CA ASN A 124 -9.87 -6.58 -9.41
C ASN A 124 -9.30 -7.76 -10.21
N PRO A 125 -9.53 -9.03 -9.80
CA PRO A 125 -10.28 -9.43 -8.60
C PRO A 125 -9.44 -9.35 -7.31
N LEU A 126 -9.99 -8.76 -6.27
CA LEU A 126 -9.31 -8.58 -4.98
C LEU A 126 -8.92 -9.92 -4.34
N GLU A 127 -9.77 -10.94 -4.46
CA GLU A 127 -9.54 -12.28 -3.90
C GLU A 127 -8.21 -12.90 -4.39
N LYS A 128 -7.87 -12.70 -5.66
CA LYS A 128 -6.61 -13.19 -6.24
C LYS A 128 -5.39 -12.51 -5.59
N THR A 129 -5.48 -11.22 -5.33
CA THR A 129 -4.41 -10.48 -4.67
C THR A 129 -4.28 -10.88 -3.20
N LEU A 130 -5.41 -11.06 -2.49
CA LEU A 130 -5.39 -11.56 -1.11
C LEU A 130 -4.77 -12.96 -1.02
N GLN A 131 -5.01 -13.82 -2.01
CA GLN A 131 -4.34 -15.13 -2.07
C GLN A 131 -2.83 -14.98 -2.23
N GLN A 132 -2.35 -14.05 -3.06
CA GLN A 132 -0.91 -13.78 -3.18
C GLN A 132 -0.32 -13.23 -1.88
N PHE A 133 -1.04 -12.34 -1.18
CA PHE A 133 -0.64 -11.89 0.14
C PHE A 133 -0.48 -13.06 1.11
N MET A 134 -1.44 -13.99 1.09
CA MET A 134 -1.36 -15.22 1.90
C MET A 134 -0.14 -16.07 1.54
N ASN A 135 0.26 -16.15 0.28
CA ASN A 135 1.44 -16.90 -0.12
C ASN A 135 2.72 -16.27 0.42
N VAL A 136 2.93 -14.96 0.15
CA VAL A 136 4.19 -14.29 0.52
C VAL A 136 4.31 -13.97 2.01
N LEU A 137 3.20 -13.84 2.75
CA LEU A 137 3.23 -13.63 4.19
C LEU A 137 3.76 -14.86 4.92
N LYS A 138 4.67 -14.64 5.85
CA LYS A 138 5.08 -15.65 6.85
C LYS A 138 3.90 -16.03 7.74
N ARG A 139 3.98 -17.18 8.39
CA ARG A 139 3.05 -17.53 9.47
C ARG A 139 3.15 -16.47 10.57
N ASN A 140 2.02 -16.01 11.07
CA ASN A 140 1.90 -14.88 12.00
C ASN A 140 2.27 -13.51 11.40
N GLY A 141 2.54 -13.40 10.10
CA GLY A 141 2.73 -12.12 9.41
C GLY A 141 1.45 -11.29 9.38
N HIS A 142 1.59 -9.99 9.18
CA HIS A 142 0.48 -9.03 9.27
C HIS A 142 0.20 -8.35 7.93
N LEU A 143 -1.08 -8.17 7.62
CA LEU A 143 -1.54 -7.24 6.59
C LEU A 143 -2.13 -6.01 7.28
N ILE A 144 -1.62 -4.85 6.93
CA ILE A 144 -2.17 -3.55 7.32
C ILE A 144 -2.93 -2.99 6.10
N CYS A 145 -4.24 -2.93 6.20
CA CYS A 145 -5.11 -2.38 5.17
C CYS A 145 -5.67 -1.04 5.63
N ILE A 146 -5.38 0.02 4.90
CA ILE A 146 -5.95 1.36 5.12
C ILE A 146 -6.79 1.71 3.90
N GLU A 147 -8.09 2.01 4.11
CA GLU A 147 -9.02 2.31 3.03
C GLU A 147 -10.07 3.34 3.44
N LEU A 148 -10.77 3.86 2.46
CA LEU A 148 -11.86 4.81 2.65
C LEU A 148 -13.22 4.15 2.51
N GLU A 149 -14.11 4.45 3.46
CA GLU A 149 -15.55 4.20 3.32
C GLU A 149 -16.13 5.00 2.14
N PRO A 150 -17.09 4.47 1.41
CA PRO A 150 -17.86 5.25 0.44
C PRO A 150 -18.67 6.34 1.17
N LYS A 151 -18.51 7.60 0.74
CA LYS A 151 -19.25 8.73 1.32
C LYS A 151 -20.71 8.75 0.86
N GLN A 152 -20.98 8.35 -0.38
CA GLN A 152 -22.30 8.25 -1.00
C GLN A 152 -22.33 7.12 -2.00
N ALA A 153 -23.51 6.54 -2.24
CA ALA A 153 -23.71 5.47 -3.22
C ALA A 153 -23.39 5.89 -4.68
N SER A 154 -23.33 7.20 -4.95
CA SER A 154 -23.03 7.79 -6.26
C SER A 154 -21.55 8.16 -6.47
N GLU A 155 -20.66 7.80 -5.55
CA GLU A 155 -19.24 8.13 -5.66
C GLU A 155 -18.60 7.44 -6.89
N ARG A 156 -17.97 8.24 -7.73
CA ARG A 156 -17.36 7.73 -9.00
C ARG A 156 -16.11 6.90 -8.78
N ALA A 157 -15.41 7.11 -7.67
CA ALA A 157 -14.23 6.33 -7.31
C ALA A 157 -14.66 5.02 -6.64
N PRO A 158 -14.09 3.87 -7.01
CA PRO A 158 -14.36 2.62 -6.31
C PRO A 158 -13.94 2.77 -4.84
N ARG A 159 -14.76 2.25 -3.94
CA ARG A 159 -14.50 2.21 -2.49
C ARG A 159 -14.98 0.89 -1.95
N ILE A 160 -14.39 0.44 -0.86
CA ILE A 160 -14.78 -0.80 -0.18
C ILE A 160 -15.12 -0.44 1.26
N THR A 161 -16.33 -0.81 1.71
CA THR A 161 -16.70 -0.60 3.12
C THR A 161 -15.81 -1.43 4.03
N CYS A 162 -15.54 -0.92 5.25
CA CYS A 162 -14.77 -1.61 6.26
C CYS A 162 -15.31 -3.02 6.52
N ALA A 163 -16.64 -3.16 6.64
CA ALA A 163 -17.29 -4.45 6.85
C ALA A 163 -17.04 -5.44 5.70
N LYS A 164 -17.12 -4.98 4.44
CA LYS A 164 -16.87 -5.82 3.27
C LYS A 164 -15.39 -6.20 3.14
N MET A 165 -14.48 -5.29 3.46
CA MET A 165 -13.05 -5.59 3.47
C MET A 165 -12.73 -6.63 4.55
N GLU A 166 -13.24 -6.44 5.77
CA GLU A 166 -13.13 -7.40 6.86
C GLU A 166 -13.60 -8.80 6.46
N GLU A 167 -14.81 -8.89 5.85
CA GLU A 167 -15.34 -10.16 5.33
C GLU A 167 -14.38 -10.83 4.34
N LYS A 168 -13.82 -10.07 3.39
CA LYS A 168 -12.87 -10.59 2.40
C LYS A 168 -11.57 -11.08 3.04
N LEU A 169 -11.03 -10.35 4.00
CA LEU A 169 -9.82 -10.72 4.73
C LEU A 169 -10.04 -12.02 5.53
N VAL A 170 -11.16 -12.12 6.23
CA VAL A 170 -11.52 -13.35 6.98
C VAL A 170 -11.71 -14.54 6.04
N LYS A 171 -12.40 -14.36 4.91
CA LYS A 171 -12.56 -15.41 3.89
C LYS A 171 -11.24 -15.85 3.26
N SER A 172 -10.25 -14.99 3.21
CA SER A 172 -8.90 -15.35 2.72
C SER A 172 -8.06 -16.14 3.73
N GLY A 173 -8.55 -16.35 4.95
CA GLY A 173 -7.86 -17.09 6.01
C GLY A 173 -7.08 -16.19 7.00
N MET A 174 -7.34 -14.89 7.00
CA MET A 174 -6.75 -13.96 7.97
C MET A 174 -7.64 -13.78 9.19
N GLN A 175 -7.02 -13.53 10.33
CA GLN A 175 -7.69 -13.10 11.57
C GLN A 175 -7.55 -11.59 11.74
N ILE A 176 -8.65 -10.87 11.88
CA ILE A 176 -8.61 -9.45 12.23
C ILE A 176 -8.17 -9.31 13.69
N ILE A 177 -7.09 -8.57 13.92
CA ILE A 177 -6.57 -8.29 15.26
C ILE A 177 -6.81 -6.86 15.70
N GLU A 178 -6.97 -5.93 14.76
CA GLU A 178 -7.37 -4.55 15.05
C GLU A 178 -8.25 -4.00 13.94
N LYS A 179 -9.25 -3.23 14.36
CA LYS A 179 -10.17 -2.48 13.49
C LYS A 179 -10.43 -1.13 14.11
N LYS A 180 -10.10 -0.06 13.38
CA LYS A 180 -10.22 1.30 13.88
C LYS A 180 -10.60 2.27 12.76
N PHE A 181 -11.46 3.23 13.05
CA PHE A 181 -11.67 4.40 12.22
C PHE A 181 -10.71 5.51 12.66
N LEU A 182 -9.89 5.97 11.73
CA LEU A 182 -8.92 7.06 11.94
C LEU A 182 -9.60 8.42 11.77
N THR A 183 -10.59 8.48 10.86
CA THR A 183 -11.54 9.59 10.67
C THR A 183 -12.92 9.01 10.43
N GLU A 184 -13.92 9.84 10.16
CA GLU A 184 -15.28 9.39 9.81
C GLU A 184 -15.31 8.40 8.63
N PHE A 185 -14.39 8.56 7.65
CA PHE A 185 -14.38 7.75 6.43
C PHE A 185 -13.13 6.91 6.24
N LEU A 186 -12.05 7.19 6.97
CA LEU A 186 -10.79 6.47 6.84
C LEU A 186 -10.69 5.39 7.91
N TYR A 187 -10.55 4.13 7.49
CA TYR A 187 -10.39 3.01 8.40
C TYR A 187 -9.05 2.27 8.23
N ILE A 188 -8.63 1.62 9.28
CA ILE A 188 -7.52 0.67 9.28
C ILE A 188 -8.01 -0.69 9.79
N LEU A 189 -7.61 -1.74 9.08
CA LEU A 189 -7.72 -3.13 9.52
C LEU A 189 -6.32 -3.72 9.61
N ILE A 190 -5.98 -4.30 10.75
CA ILE A 190 -4.77 -5.10 10.90
C ILE A 190 -5.22 -6.55 10.98
N ALA A 191 -4.78 -7.34 10.01
CA ALA A 191 -5.11 -8.75 9.90
C ALA A 191 -3.83 -9.58 10.01
N LYS A 192 -3.94 -10.76 10.62
CA LYS A 192 -2.83 -11.69 10.86
C LYS A 192 -3.06 -13.00 10.11
N LYS A 193 -2.04 -13.49 9.42
CA LYS A 193 -2.03 -14.84 8.85
C LYS A 193 -1.85 -15.87 9.97
N GLN A 194 -2.74 -16.86 10.03
CA GLN A 194 -2.67 -17.98 10.96
C GLN A 194 -1.77 -19.12 10.47
#